data_48cf13b88535d6a0e65fa974f56b88b9
#
_entry.id   48cf13b88535d6a0e65fa974f56b88b9
#
_cell.length_a   1.000
_cell.length_b   1.000
_cell.length_c   1.000
_cell.angle_alpha   90.00
_cell.angle_beta   90.00
_cell.angle_gamma   90.00
#
_symmetry.space_group_name_H-M   'P 1'
#
loop_
_entity.id
_entity.type
_entity.pdbx_description
1 polymer ?
#
loop_
_entity_poly.entity_id
_entity_poly.type
_entity_poly.pdbx_seq_one_letter_code
_entity_poly.pdbx_strand_id
1 'polypeptide(L)'
;MTVGVAVLGSGNIGTDLMIKVLRLSESLRMVAMAGIDPASDGLARARRLGVTTTAEGVDGLVALPEFADVQLVFDATSAGAHKRHDEVLRAHGRTVVDLTPAAIGPYVVPPVNLDEHLGEPNVNMVTCGGQATVPIVHAVGRVTPVAYGEIVASIASKSAGPGTRANIDEFTETTARAIEVVGGAERGKAIIVLNPADPPLLMRDTVYCLCPDADADRVKIAASVADMVAAVQEYVPGYRLKQDVQFDAVDTYAPVLGRHFTGLQVSVFLEVSGAGHYLPAYAGNLDIMTSAALRTAERLVALRSPEGAPR
;
A
#
# COMPACT_ATOMS: atom_id res chain seq x y z
N MET A 1 19.58 15.36 9.34
CA MET A 1 19.11 14.79 10.63
C MET A 1 18.10 13.70 10.33
N THR A 2 18.13 12.57 11.05
CA THR A 2 17.16 11.48 10.88
C THR A 2 15.90 11.76 11.72
N VAL A 3 14.74 11.47 11.16
CA VAL A 3 13.44 11.61 11.83
C VAL A 3 13.09 10.34 12.61
N GLY A 4 12.74 10.50 13.89
CA GLY A 4 12.31 9.39 14.74
C GLY A 4 10.94 8.86 14.33
N VAL A 5 10.84 7.53 14.14
CA VAL A 5 9.60 6.85 13.80
C VAL A 5 9.29 5.70 14.76
N ALA A 6 8.00 5.41 14.91
CA ALA A 6 7.53 4.24 15.66
C ALA A 6 6.61 3.38 14.80
N VAL A 7 6.46 2.11 15.17
CA VAL A 7 5.54 1.16 14.57
C VAL A 7 4.52 0.70 15.60
N LEU A 8 3.23 0.86 15.32
CA LEU A 8 2.13 0.20 16.00
C LEU A 8 1.76 -1.08 15.26
N GLY A 9 1.76 -2.20 15.96
CA GLY A 9 1.53 -3.53 15.38
C GLY A 9 2.81 -4.35 15.25
N SER A 10 2.89 -5.42 16.00
CA SER A 10 4.06 -6.32 16.06
C SER A 10 3.88 -7.60 15.21
N GLY A 11 2.94 -7.58 14.27
CA GLY A 11 2.75 -8.65 13.29
C GLY A 11 3.79 -8.63 12.16
N ASN A 12 3.55 -9.42 11.11
CA ASN A 12 4.47 -9.54 9.96
C ASN A 12 4.74 -8.20 9.27
N ILE A 13 3.70 -7.39 9.04
CA ILE A 13 3.80 -6.08 8.36
C ILE A 13 4.66 -5.13 9.21
N GLY A 14 4.33 -4.96 10.50
CA GLY A 14 5.08 -4.05 11.37
C GLY A 14 6.53 -4.50 11.57
N THR A 15 6.77 -5.82 11.66
CA THR A 15 8.13 -6.37 11.78
C THR A 15 8.95 -6.15 10.51
N ASP A 16 8.37 -6.39 9.33
CA ASP A 16 9.05 -6.15 8.04
C ASP A 16 9.37 -4.67 7.85
N LEU A 17 8.41 -3.79 8.17
CA LEU A 17 8.59 -2.35 8.09
C LEU A 17 9.69 -1.84 9.04
N MET A 18 9.69 -2.30 10.29
CA MET A 18 10.79 -2.01 11.23
C MET A 18 12.15 -2.41 10.65
N ILE A 19 12.26 -3.61 10.08
CA ILE A 19 13.51 -4.09 9.49
C ILE A 19 13.91 -3.25 8.27
N LYS A 20 12.95 -2.85 7.44
CA LYS A 20 13.22 -1.96 6.29
C LYS A 20 13.70 -0.58 6.76
N VAL A 21 13.06 0.03 7.74
CA VAL A 21 13.54 1.30 8.33
C VAL A 21 14.99 1.16 8.82
N LEU A 22 15.29 0.09 9.58
CA LEU A 22 16.63 -0.13 10.15
C LEU A 22 17.72 -0.38 9.10
N ARG A 23 17.38 -0.96 7.94
CA ARG A 23 18.36 -1.41 6.95
C ARG A 23 18.46 -0.53 5.73
N LEU A 24 17.37 0.13 5.34
CA LEU A 24 17.27 0.80 4.05
C LEU A 24 17.15 2.30 4.17
N SER A 25 16.59 2.83 5.29
CA SER A 25 16.36 4.26 5.39
C SER A 25 17.57 5.00 5.96
N GLU A 26 17.97 6.07 5.27
CA GLU A 26 18.98 7.02 5.75
C GLU A 26 18.31 8.25 6.42
N SER A 27 17.01 8.47 6.17
CA SER A 27 16.26 9.62 6.66
C SER A 27 15.41 9.33 7.91
N LEU A 28 15.12 8.05 8.18
CA LEU A 28 14.30 7.62 9.31
C LEU A 28 15.13 6.84 10.34
N ARG A 29 14.80 7.03 11.61
CA ARG A 29 15.39 6.30 12.73
C ARG A 29 14.31 5.58 13.52
N MET A 30 14.39 4.25 13.61
CA MET A 30 13.47 3.45 14.41
C MET A 30 13.64 3.78 15.91
N VAL A 31 12.59 4.28 16.56
CA VAL A 31 12.57 4.65 17.99
C VAL A 31 11.91 3.55 18.82
N ALA A 32 10.68 3.17 18.46
CA ALA A 32 9.92 2.22 19.26
C ALA A 32 9.00 1.35 18.39
N MET A 33 8.69 0.15 18.90
CA MET A 33 7.65 -0.73 18.40
C MET A 33 6.66 -1.05 19.51
N ALA A 34 5.36 -0.85 19.24
CA ALA A 34 4.29 -1.18 20.17
C ALA A 34 3.42 -2.32 19.63
N GLY A 35 3.06 -3.23 20.50
CA GLY A 35 2.12 -4.34 20.26
C GLY A 35 1.14 -4.46 21.42
N ILE A 36 0.30 -5.48 21.39
CA ILE A 36 -0.64 -5.80 22.48
C ILE A 36 -0.41 -7.18 23.09
N ASP A 37 0.50 -7.96 22.51
CA ASP A 37 0.88 -9.28 23.01
C ASP A 37 2.35 -9.27 23.45
N PRO A 38 2.64 -9.40 24.76
CA PRO A 38 4.00 -9.40 25.27
C PRO A 38 4.83 -10.60 24.75
N ALA A 39 4.17 -11.68 24.31
CA ALA A 39 4.81 -12.87 23.75
C ALA A 39 5.04 -12.75 22.22
N SER A 40 4.68 -11.65 21.61
CA SER A 40 4.85 -11.42 20.16
C SER A 40 6.31 -11.60 19.72
N ASP A 41 6.52 -12.41 18.67
CA ASP A 41 7.84 -12.58 18.05
C ASP A 41 8.38 -11.25 17.47
N GLY A 42 7.51 -10.39 16.95
CA GLY A 42 7.89 -9.06 16.47
C GLY A 42 8.47 -8.18 17.57
N LEU A 43 7.84 -8.12 18.76
CA LEU A 43 8.40 -7.39 19.92
C LEU A 43 9.72 -8.00 20.40
N ALA A 44 9.79 -9.33 20.45
CA ALA A 44 11.03 -10.02 20.83
C ALA A 44 12.18 -9.70 19.85
N ARG A 45 11.87 -9.63 18.55
CA ARG A 45 12.83 -9.26 17.51
C ARG A 45 13.28 -7.81 17.63
N ALA A 46 12.33 -6.89 17.85
CA ALA A 46 12.62 -5.46 18.05
C ALA A 46 13.60 -5.25 19.22
N ARG A 47 13.37 -5.92 20.35
CA ARG A 47 14.29 -5.86 21.50
C ARG A 47 15.70 -6.35 21.15
N ARG A 48 15.82 -7.47 20.40
CA ARG A 48 17.13 -7.98 19.96
C ARG A 48 17.86 -7.02 19.03
N LEU A 49 17.13 -6.19 18.28
CA LEU A 49 17.67 -5.17 17.38
C LEU A 49 17.90 -3.82 18.08
N GLY A 50 17.69 -3.72 19.40
CA GLY A 50 17.91 -2.51 20.17
C GLY A 50 16.79 -1.47 20.05
N VAL A 51 15.61 -1.85 19.55
CA VAL A 51 14.43 -0.98 19.45
C VAL A 51 13.64 -1.06 20.75
N THR A 52 13.26 0.09 21.33
CA THR A 52 12.40 0.16 22.52
C THR A 52 11.03 -0.47 22.21
N THR A 53 10.47 -1.22 23.16
CA THR A 53 9.20 -1.93 22.93
C THR A 53 8.23 -1.77 24.09
N THR A 54 6.94 -1.77 23.78
CA THR A 54 5.85 -1.91 24.74
C THR A 54 4.81 -2.92 24.24
N ALA A 55 4.13 -3.60 25.17
CA ALA A 55 3.00 -4.47 24.86
C ALA A 55 1.64 -3.86 25.27
N GLU A 56 1.61 -2.56 25.56
CA GLU A 56 0.41 -1.84 26.01
C GLU A 56 -0.20 -0.98 24.88
N GLY A 57 0.08 -1.33 23.63
CA GLY A 57 -0.49 -0.65 22.44
C GLY A 57 -0.10 0.82 22.35
N VAL A 58 -1.03 1.65 21.85
CA VAL A 58 -0.80 3.09 21.67
C VAL A 58 -0.56 3.81 22.99
N ASP A 59 -1.25 3.41 24.07
CA ASP A 59 -1.10 4.04 25.39
C ASP A 59 0.30 3.79 25.96
N GLY A 60 0.80 2.57 25.82
CA GLY A 60 2.17 2.25 26.17
C GLY A 60 3.18 3.01 25.30
N LEU A 61 2.91 3.18 24.00
CA LEU A 61 3.79 3.93 23.12
C LEU A 61 3.94 5.39 23.56
N VAL A 62 2.83 6.08 23.81
CA VAL A 62 2.88 7.50 24.21
C VAL A 62 3.43 7.72 25.62
N ALA A 63 3.43 6.69 26.47
CA ALA A 63 4.01 6.71 27.80
C ALA A 63 5.53 6.48 27.81
N LEU A 64 6.13 6.03 26.71
CA LEU A 64 7.58 5.83 26.63
C LEU A 64 8.31 7.19 26.67
N PRO A 65 9.41 7.31 27.44
CA PRO A 65 10.24 8.52 27.40
C PRO A 65 10.75 8.85 25.98
N GLU A 66 11.09 7.82 25.21
CA GLU A 66 11.58 7.92 23.83
C GLU A 66 10.51 8.44 22.84
N PHE A 67 9.24 8.42 23.22
CA PHE A 67 8.16 8.96 22.39
C PHE A 67 8.33 10.44 22.06
N ALA A 68 9.05 11.18 22.89
CA ALA A 68 9.41 12.57 22.61
C ALA A 68 10.14 12.74 21.27
N ASP A 69 10.95 11.75 20.89
CA ASP A 69 11.71 11.72 19.64
C ASP A 69 10.88 11.26 18.43
N VAL A 70 9.69 10.69 18.62
CA VAL A 70 8.85 10.17 17.54
C VAL A 70 8.13 11.31 16.87
N GLN A 71 8.23 11.43 15.56
CA GLN A 71 7.50 12.42 14.76
C GLN A 71 6.46 11.78 13.83
N LEU A 72 6.71 10.52 13.42
CA LEU A 72 5.83 9.78 12.54
C LEU A 72 5.60 8.36 13.09
N VAL A 73 4.37 7.89 12.98
CA VAL A 73 3.98 6.55 13.43
C VAL A 73 3.38 5.78 12.26
N PHE A 74 3.89 4.58 12.02
CA PHE A 74 3.27 3.62 11.12
C PHE A 74 2.26 2.80 11.89
N ASP A 75 1.01 2.75 11.45
CA ASP A 75 -0.02 1.91 12.05
C ASP A 75 -0.27 0.67 11.19
N ALA A 76 0.22 -0.47 11.65
CA ALA A 76 0.09 -1.79 11.04
C ALA A 76 -0.82 -2.71 11.87
N THR A 77 -1.87 -2.17 12.47
CA THR A 77 -2.79 -2.90 13.35
C THR A 77 -4.08 -3.33 12.61
N SER A 78 -5.25 -2.87 13.05
CA SER A 78 -6.55 -3.16 12.43
C SER A 78 -7.36 -1.89 12.22
N ALA A 79 -8.32 -1.92 11.29
CA ALA A 79 -9.19 -0.79 11.01
C ALA A 79 -9.93 -0.28 12.27
N GLY A 80 -10.39 -1.20 13.11
CA GLY A 80 -11.09 -0.84 14.35
C GLY A 80 -10.21 -0.15 15.38
N ALA A 81 -8.94 -0.56 15.52
CA ALA A 81 -8.00 0.04 16.43
C ALA A 81 -7.48 1.40 15.94
N HIS A 82 -7.33 1.54 14.63
CA HIS A 82 -6.75 2.74 14.02
C HIS A 82 -7.50 4.03 14.35
N LYS A 83 -8.82 4.00 14.50
CA LYS A 83 -9.61 5.19 14.86
C LYS A 83 -9.13 5.81 16.17
N ARG A 84 -8.94 4.97 17.20
CA ARG A 84 -8.41 5.43 18.48
C ARG A 84 -6.94 5.83 18.38
N HIS A 85 -6.16 5.10 17.60
CA HIS A 85 -4.75 5.42 17.42
C HIS A 85 -4.58 6.80 16.75
N ASP A 86 -5.36 7.11 15.71
CA ASP A 86 -5.34 8.42 15.06
C ASP A 86 -5.68 9.55 16.03
N GLU A 87 -6.74 9.40 16.84
CA GLU A 87 -7.13 10.38 17.85
C GLU A 87 -6.00 10.66 18.85
N VAL A 88 -5.39 9.60 19.41
CA VAL A 88 -4.31 9.72 20.38
C VAL A 88 -3.07 10.36 19.76
N LEU A 89 -2.63 9.87 18.61
CA LEU A 89 -1.40 10.35 17.96
C LEU A 89 -1.54 11.78 17.45
N ARG A 90 -2.71 12.14 16.92
CA ARG A 90 -3.02 13.51 16.51
C ARG A 90 -3.01 14.48 17.68
N ALA A 91 -3.54 14.08 18.85
CA ALA A 91 -3.48 14.89 20.07
C ALA A 91 -2.03 15.21 20.51
N HIS A 92 -1.08 14.35 20.14
CA HIS A 92 0.35 14.52 20.37
C HIS A 92 1.09 15.18 19.18
N GLY A 93 0.38 15.63 18.14
CA GLY A 93 0.97 16.26 16.97
C GLY A 93 1.82 15.30 16.10
N ARG A 94 1.52 14.00 16.12
CA ARG A 94 2.26 12.99 15.33
C ARG A 94 1.58 12.77 13.99
N THR A 95 2.40 12.57 12.95
CA THR A 95 1.91 12.15 11.63
C THR A 95 1.75 10.64 11.62
N VAL A 96 0.70 10.17 10.95
CA VAL A 96 0.40 8.74 10.84
C VAL A 96 0.46 8.29 9.39
N VAL A 97 1.18 7.20 9.14
CA VAL A 97 1.09 6.41 7.90
C VAL A 97 0.28 5.17 8.23
N ASP A 98 -0.95 5.13 7.75
CA ASP A 98 -1.93 4.10 8.05
C ASP A 98 -1.86 2.96 7.02
N LEU A 99 -1.46 1.77 7.49
CA LEU A 99 -1.42 0.53 6.70
C LEU A 99 -2.67 -0.33 6.94
N THR A 100 -3.67 0.20 7.64
CA THR A 100 -4.93 -0.50 7.89
C THR A 100 -5.99 -0.10 6.84
N PRO A 101 -7.04 -0.89 6.64
CA PRO A 101 -8.12 -0.51 5.75
C PRO A 101 -9.14 0.48 6.38
N ALA A 102 -8.79 1.19 7.46
CA ALA A 102 -9.68 2.15 8.14
C ALA A 102 -9.99 3.38 7.29
N ALA A 103 -9.05 3.79 6.43
CA ALA A 103 -9.23 4.88 5.47
C ALA A 103 -9.72 6.20 6.10
N ILE A 104 -9.07 6.64 7.17
CA ILE A 104 -9.37 7.93 7.83
C ILE A 104 -8.75 9.08 7.06
N GLY A 105 -7.48 8.97 6.70
CA GLY A 105 -6.77 9.92 5.85
C GLY A 105 -7.01 9.70 4.36
N PRO A 106 -6.51 10.60 3.49
CA PRO A 106 -6.55 10.38 2.05
C PRO A 106 -5.77 9.14 1.64
N TYR A 107 -6.26 8.46 0.60
CA TYR A 107 -5.55 7.34 0.00
C TYR A 107 -4.29 7.81 -0.71
N VAL A 108 -3.17 7.16 -0.42
CA VAL A 108 -1.88 7.48 -1.03
C VAL A 108 -1.31 6.27 -1.75
N VAL A 109 -0.98 6.48 -3.02
CA VAL A 109 -0.22 5.59 -3.86
C VAL A 109 1.02 6.36 -4.34
N PRO A 110 2.24 6.00 -3.90
CA PRO A 110 3.42 6.86 -4.05
C PRO A 110 3.66 7.45 -5.42
N PRO A 111 3.63 6.68 -6.54
CA PRO A 111 3.91 7.25 -7.85
C PRO A 111 2.72 8.00 -8.49
N VAL A 112 1.58 8.08 -7.80
CA VAL A 112 0.36 8.68 -8.34
C VAL A 112 0.07 10.02 -7.69
N ASN A 113 -0.09 10.07 -6.36
CA ASN A 113 -0.64 11.24 -5.68
C ASN A 113 0.05 11.59 -4.34
N LEU A 114 1.19 11.00 -4.01
CA LEU A 114 1.85 11.25 -2.73
C LEU A 114 2.14 12.73 -2.50
N ASP A 115 2.62 13.44 -3.53
CA ASP A 115 3.01 14.85 -3.40
C ASP A 115 1.82 15.79 -3.12
N GLU A 116 0.59 15.36 -3.39
CA GLU A 116 -0.63 16.10 -3.09
C GLU A 116 -1.02 16.05 -1.60
N HIS A 117 -0.47 15.08 -0.85
CA HIS A 117 -0.88 14.77 0.53
C HIS A 117 0.24 14.94 1.57
N LEU A 118 1.31 15.64 1.22
CA LEU A 118 2.49 15.80 2.09
C LEU A 118 2.23 16.59 3.38
N GLY A 119 1.16 17.39 3.42
CA GLY A 119 0.73 18.16 4.59
C GLY A 119 -0.25 17.44 5.52
N GLU A 120 -0.72 16.27 5.14
CA GLU A 120 -1.77 15.57 5.88
C GLU A 120 -1.24 14.95 7.18
N PRO A 121 -2.01 15.04 8.28
CA PRO A 121 -1.62 14.43 9.55
C PRO A 121 -1.75 12.89 9.54
N ASN A 122 -2.57 12.34 8.67
CA ASN A 122 -2.79 10.93 8.46
C ASN A 122 -2.93 10.66 6.96
N VAL A 123 -2.19 9.68 6.45
CA VAL A 123 -2.28 9.20 5.07
C VAL A 123 -2.51 7.69 5.07
N ASN A 124 -3.47 7.24 4.27
CA ASN A 124 -3.83 5.83 4.20
C ASN A 124 -3.16 5.14 3.00
N MET A 125 -2.49 4.03 3.26
CA MET A 125 -1.76 3.25 2.23
C MET A 125 -2.65 2.30 1.44
N VAL A 126 -3.98 2.49 1.46
CA VAL A 126 -4.96 1.66 0.75
C VAL A 126 -4.90 0.21 1.25
N THR A 127 -4.46 -0.69 0.39
CA THR A 127 -4.26 -2.13 0.64
C THR A 127 -3.10 -2.65 -0.20
N CYS A 128 -2.62 -3.85 0.09
CA CYS A 128 -1.57 -4.45 -0.73
C CYS A 128 -1.97 -4.62 -2.20
N GLY A 129 -3.22 -5.07 -2.46
CA GLY A 129 -3.76 -5.15 -3.81
C GLY A 129 -3.93 -3.76 -4.45
N GLY A 130 -4.35 -2.76 -3.67
CA GLY A 130 -4.46 -1.38 -4.13
C GLY A 130 -3.10 -0.80 -4.52
N GLN A 131 -2.06 -0.98 -3.70
CA GLN A 131 -0.71 -0.53 -4.03
C GLN A 131 -0.15 -1.19 -5.29
N ALA A 132 -0.54 -2.44 -5.57
CA ALA A 132 -0.10 -3.13 -6.77
C ALA A 132 -0.87 -2.70 -8.03
N THR A 133 -2.15 -2.35 -7.93
CA THR A 133 -3.03 -2.28 -9.10
C THR A 133 -3.55 -0.88 -9.43
N VAL A 134 -3.79 -0.03 -8.42
CA VAL A 134 -4.25 1.35 -8.65
C VAL A 134 -3.29 2.17 -9.52
N PRO A 135 -1.94 2.04 -9.39
CA PRO A 135 -1.01 2.70 -10.29
C PRO A 135 -1.27 2.37 -11.76
N ILE A 136 -1.63 1.11 -12.05
CA ILE A 136 -1.89 0.66 -13.42
C ILE A 136 -3.20 1.24 -13.97
N VAL A 137 -4.27 1.26 -13.15
CA VAL A 137 -5.52 1.93 -13.54
C VAL A 137 -5.26 3.40 -13.88
N HIS A 138 -4.50 4.09 -13.01
CA HIS A 138 -4.09 5.48 -13.24
C HIS A 138 -3.26 5.63 -14.53
N ALA A 139 -2.33 4.71 -14.79
CA ALA A 139 -1.50 4.74 -16.00
C ALA A 139 -2.34 4.64 -17.28
N VAL A 140 -3.37 3.79 -17.29
CA VAL A 140 -4.35 3.74 -18.40
C VAL A 140 -5.15 5.03 -18.46
N GLY A 141 -5.63 5.53 -17.31
CA GLY A 141 -6.42 6.75 -17.18
C GLY A 141 -5.73 8.02 -17.67
N ARG A 142 -4.39 8.07 -17.66
CA ARG A 142 -3.61 9.18 -18.22
C ARG A 142 -3.71 9.29 -19.74
N VAL A 143 -4.11 8.22 -20.42
CA VAL A 143 -4.16 8.16 -21.89
C VAL A 143 -5.60 8.17 -22.40
N THR A 144 -6.49 7.46 -21.71
CA THR A 144 -7.91 7.34 -22.11
C THR A 144 -8.80 7.22 -20.87
N PRO A 145 -10.02 7.77 -20.88
CA PRO A 145 -10.94 7.60 -19.75
C PRO A 145 -11.19 6.13 -19.43
N VAL A 146 -11.32 5.82 -18.15
CA VAL A 146 -11.63 4.47 -17.64
C VAL A 146 -13.04 4.48 -17.04
N ALA A 147 -14.00 3.89 -17.74
CA ALA A 147 -15.38 3.79 -17.26
C ALA A 147 -15.53 2.74 -16.15
N TYR A 148 -14.67 1.70 -16.15
CA TYR A 148 -14.68 0.67 -15.13
C TYR A 148 -13.27 0.07 -14.95
N GLY A 149 -12.82 0.04 -13.70
CA GLY A 149 -11.59 -0.62 -13.30
C GLY A 149 -11.88 -1.81 -12.40
N GLU A 150 -11.45 -3.01 -12.77
CA GLU A 150 -11.56 -4.20 -11.93
C GLU A 150 -10.16 -4.76 -11.67
N ILE A 151 -9.92 -5.14 -10.42
CA ILE A 151 -8.69 -5.84 -10.07
C ILE A 151 -8.96 -7.19 -9.43
N VAL A 152 -8.13 -8.17 -9.75
CA VAL A 152 -8.10 -9.46 -9.07
C VAL A 152 -6.72 -9.63 -8.47
N ALA A 153 -6.63 -9.53 -7.13
CA ALA A 153 -5.38 -9.71 -6.40
C ALA A 153 -5.31 -11.15 -5.86
N SER A 154 -4.38 -11.94 -6.38
CA SER A 154 -4.13 -13.32 -5.92
C SER A 154 -2.86 -13.37 -5.08
N ILE A 155 -3.02 -13.60 -3.78
CA ILE A 155 -1.93 -13.70 -2.80
C ILE A 155 -1.81 -15.12 -2.26
N ALA A 156 -0.61 -15.52 -1.86
CA ALA A 156 -0.42 -16.81 -1.18
C ALA A 156 -1.22 -16.84 0.13
N SER A 157 -2.00 -17.90 0.34
CA SER A 157 -2.77 -18.07 1.59
C SER A 157 -1.88 -18.02 2.84
N LYS A 158 -0.62 -18.47 2.73
CA LYS A 158 0.39 -18.41 3.80
C LYS A 158 0.81 -16.98 4.17
N SER A 159 0.67 -15.99 3.26
CA SER A 159 0.97 -14.58 3.52
C SER A 159 -0.23 -13.80 4.06
N ALA A 160 -1.44 -14.36 4.00
CA ALA A 160 -2.65 -13.77 4.56
C ALA A 160 -2.76 -14.10 6.06
N GLY A 161 -2.31 -13.19 6.91
CA GLY A 161 -2.42 -13.31 8.36
C GLY A 161 -3.86 -13.16 8.88
N PRO A 162 -4.08 -13.32 10.20
CA PRO A 162 -5.40 -13.18 10.82
C PRO A 162 -6.06 -11.83 10.52
N GLY A 163 -5.30 -10.74 10.51
CA GLY A 163 -5.80 -9.41 10.17
C GLY A 163 -6.37 -9.32 8.75
N THR A 164 -5.63 -9.83 7.75
CA THR A 164 -6.12 -9.85 6.36
C THR A 164 -7.39 -10.67 6.21
N ARG A 165 -7.47 -11.82 6.88
CA ARG A 165 -8.64 -12.71 6.81
C ARG A 165 -9.88 -12.14 7.49
N ALA A 166 -9.69 -11.38 8.57
CA ALA A 166 -10.78 -10.74 9.31
C ALA A 166 -11.32 -9.47 8.62
N ASN A 167 -10.55 -8.86 7.70
CA ASN A 167 -10.90 -7.58 7.07
C ASN A 167 -10.96 -7.71 5.53
N ILE A 168 -11.50 -8.83 5.01
CA ILE A 168 -11.61 -9.04 3.55
C ILE A 168 -12.60 -8.06 2.92
N ASP A 169 -13.71 -7.77 3.59
CA ASP A 169 -14.72 -6.85 3.09
C ASP A 169 -14.16 -5.43 3.02
N GLU A 170 -13.51 -4.97 4.09
CA GLU A 170 -12.82 -3.67 4.11
C GLU A 170 -11.71 -3.58 3.06
N PHE A 171 -11.00 -4.70 2.81
CA PHE A 171 -10.01 -4.75 1.73
C PHE A 171 -10.65 -4.47 0.38
N THR A 172 -11.77 -5.12 0.07
CA THR A 172 -12.43 -4.99 -1.24
C THR A 172 -13.05 -3.61 -1.41
N GLU A 173 -13.71 -3.08 -0.37
CA GLU A 173 -14.33 -1.75 -0.38
C GLU A 173 -13.27 -0.65 -0.53
N THR A 174 -12.22 -0.67 0.30
CA THR A 174 -11.13 0.31 0.27
C THR A 174 -10.39 0.30 -1.06
N THR A 175 -10.10 -0.90 -1.61
CA THR A 175 -9.43 -1.01 -2.90
C THR A 175 -10.33 -0.52 -4.05
N ALA A 176 -11.62 -0.90 -4.07
CA ALA A 176 -12.56 -0.43 -5.09
C ALA A 176 -12.68 1.10 -5.06
N ARG A 177 -12.75 1.69 -3.89
CA ARG A 177 -12.80 3.15 -3.74
C ARG A 177 -11.51 3.82 -4.21
N ALA A 178 -10.34 3.24 -3.93
CA ALA A 178 -9.07 3.77 -4.38
C ALA A 178 -8.91 3.69 -5.91
N ILE A 179 -9.45 2.66 -6.56
CA ILE A 179 -9.54 2.56 -8.03
C ILE A 179 -10.29 3.77 -8.62
N GLU A 180 -11.37 4.21 -7.94
CA GLU A 180 -12.13 5.39 -8.35
C GLU A 180 -11.39 6.70 -8.08
N VAL A 181 -11.02 6.94 -6.82
CA VAL A 181 -10.53 8.28 -6.39
C VAL A 181 -9.05 8.53 -6.70
N VAL A 182 -8.22 7.50 -6.77
CA VAL A 182 -6.79 7.61 -7.09
C VAL A 182 -6.50 7.09 -8.49
N GLY A 183 -7.11 5.96 -8.86
CA GLY A 183 -6.96 5.39 -10.20
C GLY A 183 -7.67 6.19 -11.29
N GLY A 184 -8.72 6.96 -10.94
CA GLY A 184 -9.47 7.80 -11.85
C GLY A 184 -10.54 7.06 -12.66
N ALA A 185 -10.87 5.82 -12.31
CA ALA A 185 -11.99 5.10 -12.93
C ALA A 185 -13.35 5.64 -12.45
N GLU A 186 -14.37 5.66 -13.32
CA GLU A 186 -15.73 6.04 -12.92
C GLU A 186 -16.33 5.05 -11.91
N ARG A 187 -15.99 3.77 -12.06
CA ARG A 187 -16.38 2.70 -11.13
C ARG A 187 -15.23 1.73 -10.90
N GLY A 188 -15.06 1.33 -9.63
CA GLY A 188 -14.04 0.40 -9.19
C GLY A 188 -14.62 -0.91 -8.65
N LYS A 189 -13.91 -2.02 -8.86
CA LYS A 189 -14.18 -3.29 -8.21
C LYS A 189 -12.89 -4.00 -7.85
N ALA A 190 -12.86 -4.61 -6.68
CA ALA A 190 -11.72 -5.40 -6.24
C ALA A 190 -12.16 -6.80 -5.84
N ILE A 191 -11.34 -7.78 -6.22
CA ILE A 191 -11.48 -9.18 -5.86
C ILE A 191 -10.17 -9.65 -5.25
N ILE A 192 -10.24 -10.32 -4.10
CA ILE A 192 -9.08 -10.96 -3.49
C ILE A 192 -9.20 -12.49 -3.59
N VAL A 193 -8.11 -13.14 -3.97
CA VAL A 193 -7.99 -14.60 -4.02
C VAL A 193 -6.89 -15.03 -3.05
N LEU A 194 -7.25 -15.81 -2.03
CA LEU A 194 -6.29 -16.45 -1.13
C LEU A 194 -5.88 -17.79 -1.72
N ASN A 195 -4.74 -17.83 -2.40
CA ASN A 195 -4.26 -18.99 -3.14
C ASN A 195 -3.65 -20.03 -2.20
N PRO A 196 -4.20 -21.26 -2.11
CA PRO A 196 -3.73 -22.31 -1.20
C PRO A 196 -2.57 -23.15 -1.74
N ALA A 197 -2.00 -22.85 -2.91
CA ALA A 197 -0.96 -23.65 -3.53
C ALA A 197 0.24 -23.89 -2.59
N ASP A 198 0.80 -25.09 -2.66
CA ASP A 198 2.02 -25.51 -1.99
C ASP A 198 2.97 -26.17 -3.00
N PRO A 199 4.17 -25.62 -3.28
CA PRO A 199 4.74 -24.41 -2.65
C PRO A 199 3.95 -23.13 -2.96
N PRO A 200 4.01 -22.10 -2.07
CA PRO A 200 3.29 -20.86 -2.24
C PRO A 200 3.69 -20.14 -3.53
N LEU A 201 2.70 -19.63 -4.26
CA LEU A 201 2.94 -18.81 -5.44
C LEU A 201 3.24 -17.35 -5.06
N LEU A 202 3.99 -16.66 -5.93
CA LEU A 202 4.15 -15.22 -5.86
C LEU A 202 2.79 -14.53 -5.99
N MET A 203 2.67 -13.31 -5.46
CA MET A 203 1.50 -12.47 -5.69
C MET A 203 1.33 -12.22 -7.18
N ARG A 204 0.10 -12.38 -7.67
CA ARG A 204 -0.28 -12.12 -9.06
C ARG A 204 -1.54 -11.31 -9.08
N ASP A 205 -1.50 -10.22 -9.84
CA ASP A 205 -2.63 -9.34 -9.95
C ASP A 205 -3.02 -9.17 -11.41
N THR A 206 -4.32 -9.08 -11.63
CA THR A 206 -4.89 -8.75 -12.92
C THR A 206 -5.65 -7.43 -12.81
N VAL A 207 -5.40 -6.53 -13.74
CA VAL A 207 -6.14 -5.26 -13.86
C VAL A 207 -6.90 -5.28 -15.17
N TYR A 208 -8.20 -5.03 -15.12
CA TYR A 208 -9.06 -4.82 -16.27
C TYR A 208 -9.56 -3.39 -16.27
N CYS A 209 -9.35 -2.67 -17.37
CA CYS A 209 -9.91 -1.34 -17.58
C CYS A 209 -10.83 -1.37 -18.80
N LEU A 210 -12.10 -0.97 -18.63
CA LEU A 210 -13.02 -0.72 -19.73
C LEU A 210 -12.94 0.76 -20.11
N CYS A 211 -12.45 1.02 -21.32
CA CYS A 211 -12.24 2.35 -21.87
C CYS A 211 -13.27 2.61 -22.97
N PRO A 212 -14.08 3.69 -22.92
CA PRO A 212 -15.14 3.94 -23.89
C PRO A 212 -14.62 4.31 -25.28
N ASP A 213 -13.35 4.73 -25.39
CA ASP A 213 -12.69 5.00 -26.66
C ASP A 213 -12.12 3.70 -27.23
N ALA A 214 -12.79 3.16 -28.27
CA ALA A 214 -12.37 1.94 -28.97
C ALA A 214 -11.07 2.14 -29.76
N ASP A 215 -10.78 3.38 -30.18
CA ASP A 215 -9.63 3.77 -30.97
C ASP A 215 -8.48 4.34 -30.13
N ALA A 216 -8.57 4.25 -28.80
CA ALA A 216 -7.52 4.70 -27.88
C ALA A 216 -6.14 4.16 -28.29
N ASP A 217 -5.13 5.02 -28.20
CA ASP A 217 -3.76 4.73 -28.62
C ASP A 217 -3.12 3.64 -27.75
N ARG A 218 -3.18 2.40 -28.23
CA ARG A 218 -2.66 1.20 -27.53
C ARG A 218 -1.17 1.29 -27.24
N VAL A 219 -0.40 1.94 -28.13
CA VAL A 219 1.04 2.11 -27.94
C VAL A 219 1.32 3.06 -26.78
N LYS A 220 0.58 4.17 -26.71
CA LYS A 220 0.71 5.11 -25.59
C LYS A 220 0.22 4.50 -24.29
N ILE A 221 -0.85 3.71 -24.30
CA ILE A 221 -1.32 2.99 -23.10
C ILE A 221 -0.22 2.05 -22.60
N ALA A 222 0.34 1.20 -23.47
CA ALA A 222 1.39 0.27 -23.11
C ALA A 222 2.65 0.99 -22.57
N ALA A 223 3.05 2.10 -23.21
CA ALA A 223 4.17 2.93 -22.73
C ALA A 223 3.88 3.53 -21.34
N SER A 224 2.68 4.11 -21.15
CA SER A 224 2.25 4.67 -19.86
C SER A 224 2.24 3.63 -18.73
N VAL A 225 1.82 2.40 -19.04
CA VAL A 225 1.87 1.28 -18.09
C VAL A 225 3.32 0.90 -17.78
N ALA A 226 4.19 0.83 -18.79
CA ALA A 226 5.61 0.51 -18.59
C ALA A 226 6.33 1.57 -17.73
N ASP A 227 6.07 2.85 -17.98
CA ASP A 227 6.61 3.96 -17.16
C ASP A 227 6.15 3.85 -15.70
N MET A 228 4.88 3.51 -15.48
CA MET A 228 4.34 3.34 -14.14
C MET A 228 4.95 2.12 -13.44
N VAL A 229 5.14 1.02 -14.16
CA VAL A 229 5.85 -0.17 -13.61
C VAL A 229 7.25 0.23 -13.18
N ALA A 230 7.99 0.98 -13.98
CA ALA A 230 9.33 1.46 -13.62
C ALA A 230 9.30 2.35 -12.37
N ALA A 231 8.33 3.23 -12.25
CA ALA A 231 8.17 4.10 -11.07
C ALA A 231 7.88 3.30 -9.78
N VAL A 232 7.06 2.25 -9.86
CA VAL A 232 6.83 1.34 -8.71
C VAL A 232 8.08 0.55 -8.38
N GLN A 233 8.84 0.11 -9.39
CA GLN A 233 10.09 -0.65 -9.19
C GLN A 233 11.16 0.12 -8.41
N GLU A 234 11.13 1.45 -8.39
CA GLU A 234 12.05 2.26 -7.58
C GLU A 234 12.02 1.88 -6.09
N TYR A 235 10.85 1.44 -5.58
CA TYR A 235 10.70 1.07 -4.17
C TYR A 235 10.21 -0.37 -3.98
N VAL A 236 9.76 -1.06 -5.04
CA VAL A 236 9.39 -2.48 -5.06
C VAL A 236 10.11 -3.19 -6.22
N PRO A 237 11.39 -3.55 -6.07
CA PRO A 237 12.18 -4.14 -7.17
C PRO A 237 11.58 -5.42 -7.76
N GLY A 238 10.76 -6.15 -6.99
CA GLY A 238 10.08 -7.37 -7.43
C GLY A 238 8.76 -7.17 -8.17
N TYR A 239 8.34 -5.92 -8.42
CA TYR A 239 7.13 -5.58 -9.17
C TYR A 239 7.39 -5.64 -10.67
N ARG A 240 6.59 -6.39 -11.45
CA ARG A 240 6.80 -6.52 -12.89
C ARG A 240 5.54 -6.89 -13.65
N LEU A 241 5.53 -6.54 -14.93
CA LEU A 241 4.58 -7.14 -15.88
C LEU A 241 4.91 -8.63 -16.05
N LYS A 242 3.87 -9.46 -16.02
CA LYS A 242 4.00 -10.88 -16.30
C LYS A 242 4.02 -11.18 -17.80
N GLN A 243 3.38 -10.33 -18.58
CA GLN A 243 3.29 -10.38 -20.04
C GLN A 243 2.95 -8.99 -20.58
N ASP A 244 3.00 -8.81 -21.89
CA ASP A 244 2.62 -7.57 -22.55
C ASP A 244 1.15 -7.21 -22.24
N VAL A 245 0.84 -5.91 -22.25
CA VAL A 245 -0.51 -5.38 -22.11
C VAL A 245 -1.40 -5.90 -23.23
N GLN A 246 -2.57 -6.42 -22.88
CA GLN A 246 -3.53 -6.96 -23.83
C GLN A 246 -4.66 -5.97 -24.10
N PHE A 247 -5.17 -5.99 -25.33
CA PHE A 247 -6.19 -5.07 -25.81
C PHE A 247 -7.26 -5.84 -26.60
N ASP A 248 -8.48 -5.82 -26.10
CA ASP A 248 -9.62 -6.49 -26.73
C ASP A 248 -10.73 -5.49 -27.02
N ALA A 249 -11.28 -5.53 -28.24
CA ALA A 249 -12.48 -4.76 -28.55
C ALA A 249 -13.68 -5.38 -27.82
N VAL A 250 -14.48 -4.56 -27.18
CA VAL A 250 -15.68 -4.96 -26.44
C VAL A 250 -16.91 -4.31 -27.03
N ASP A 251 -17.91 -5.11 -27.29
CA ASP A 251 -19.25 -4.67 -27.74
C ASP A 251 -20.30 -5.60 -27.12
N THR A 252 -20.71 -5.30 -25.88
CA THR A 252 -21.59 -6.16 -25.11
C THR A 252 -22.34 -5.40 -24.02
N TYR A 253 -23.38 -6.01 -23.46
CA TYR A 253 -23.99 -5.51 -22.24
C TYR A 253 -23.04 -5.70 -21.05
N ALA A 254 -22.69 -4.61 -20.38
CA ALA A 254 -21.82 -4.60 -19.19
C ALA A 254 -22.69 -4.46 -17.93
N PRO A 255 -22.97 -5.56 -17.19
CA PRO A 255 -23.84 -5.53 -16.00
C PRO A 255 -23.33 -4.56 -14.92
N VAL A 256 -22.00 -4.44 -14.79
CA VAL A 256 -21.35 -3.54 -13.82
C VAL A 256 -21.59 -2.06 -14.11
N LEU A 257 -21.85 -1.71 -15.37
CA LEU A 257 -22.20 -0.36 -15.81
C LEU A 257 -23.72 -0.16 -15.99
N GLY A 258 -24.50 -1.25 -15.97
CA GLY A 258 -25.94 -1.25 -16.17
C GLY A 258 -26.37 -0.82 -17.60
N ARG A 259 -25.46 -0.90 -18.57
CA ARG A 259 -25.67 -0.44 -19.96
C ARG A 259 -24.90 -1.27 -20.97
N HIS A 260 -25.29 -1.16 -22.23
CA HIS A 260 -24.46 -1.63 -23.34
C HIS A 260 -23.15 -0.82 -23.38
N PHE A 261 -22.03 -1.50 -23.55
CA PHE A 261 -20.71 -0.90 -23.59
C PHE A 261 -20.01 -1.30 -24.89
N THR A 262 -19.58 -0.30 -25.62
CA THR A 262 -18.71 -0.43 -26.80
C THR A 262 -17.42 0.32 -26.50
N GLY A 263 -16.27 -0.31 -26.71
CA GLY A 263 -14.98 0.29 -26.39
C GLY A 263 -13.83 -0.68 -26.41
N LEU A 264 -12.82 -0.39 -25.61
CA LEU A 264 -11.60 -1.17 -25.46
C LEU A 264 -11.50 -1.73 -24.05
N GLN A 265 -11.21 -3.02 -23.91
CA GLN A 265 -10.71 -3.61 -22.66
C GLN A 265 -9.20 -3.64 -22.69
N VAL A 266 -8.58 -3.04 -21.67
CA VAL A 266 -7.15 -3.12 -21.41
C VAL A 266 -6.95 -4.10 -20.27
N SER A 267 -6.15 -5.16 -20.49
CA SER A 267 -5.85 -6.17 -19.50
C SER A 267 -4.35 -6.17 -19.19
N VAL A 268 -4.02 -5.99 -17.91
CA VAL A 268 -2.63 -5.94 -17.44
C VAL A 268 -2.42 -7.02 -16.37
N PHE A 269 -1.37 -7.82 -16.53
CA PHE A 269 -1.02 -8.90 -15.65
C PHE A 269 0.29 -8.61 -14.94
N LEU A 270 0.26 -8.64 -13.61
CA LEU A 270 1.37 -8.29 -12.75
C LEU A 270 1.82 -9.49 -11.93
N GLU A 271 3.09 -9.46 -11.55
CA GLU A 271 3.65 -10.35 -10.55
C GLU A 271 4.49 -9.53 -9.57
N VAL A 272 4.32 -9.78 -8.27
CA VAL A 272 5.05 -9.10 -7.20
C VAL A 272 5.80 -10.13 -6.37
N SER A 273 7.11 -10.08 -6.42
CA SER A 273 8.01 -10.87 -5.59
C SER A 273 8.52 -10.02 -4.43
N GLY A 274 8.43 -10.52 -3.21
CA GLY A 274 9.04 -9.85 -2.06
C GLY A 274 10.57 -9.81 -2.17
N ALA A 275 11.17 -8.73 -1.68
CA ALA A 275 12.62 -8.50 -1.74
C ALA A 275 13.43 -9.36 -0.75
N GLY A 276 12.78 -10.09 0.14
CA GLY A 276 13.44 -11.02 1.06
C GLY A 276 14.16 -10.35 2.24
N HIS A 277 13.81 -9.12 2.60
CA HIS A 277 14.43 -8.44 3.74
C HIS A 277 14.11 -9.12 5.09
N TYR A 278 12.88 -9.56 5.25
CA TYR A 278 12.40 -10.33 6.40
C TYR A 278 11.44 -11.45 5.96
N LEU A 279 10.50 -11.13 5.09
CA LEU A 279 9.49 -12.06 4.60
C LEU A 279 9.98 -12.79 3.34
N PRO A 280 9.53 -14.02 3.09
CA PRO A 280 9.92 -14.77 1.89
C PRO A 280 9.37 -14.14 0.61
N ALA A 281 9.97 -14.47 -0.52
CA ALA A 281 9.61 -13.91 -1.83
C ALA A 281 8.12 -14.07 -2.19
N TYR A 282 7.44 -15.14 -1.75
CA TYR A 282 6.00 -15.31 -2.00
C TYR A 282 5.12 -14.28 -1.27
N ALA A 283 5.63 -13.61 -0.26
CA ALA A 283 4.92 -12.57 0.50
C ALA A 283 5.04 -11.18 -0.17
N GLY A 284 5.01 -11.11 -1.50
CA GLY A 284 5.06 -9.87 -2.26
C GLY A 284 3.97 -8.86 -1.87
N ASN A 285 2.81 -9.33 -1.44
CA ASN A 285 1.73 -8.49 -0.93
C ASN A 285 2.12 -7.72 0.35
N LEU A 286 2.86 -8.34 1.25
CA LEU A 286 3.33 -7.67 2.46
C LEU A 286 4.50 -6.72 2.13
N ASP A 287 5.39 -7.15 1.25
CA ASP A 287 6.56 -6.39 0.83
C ASP A 287 6.19 -5.09 0.12
N ILE A 288 5.23 -5.11 -0.82
CA ILE A 288 4.77 -3.90 -1.51
C ILE A 288 4.12 -2.90 -0.54
N MET A 289 3.36 -3.39 0.44
CA MET A 289 2.70 -2.56 1.43
C MET A 289 3.71 -1.81 2.30
N THR A 290 4.71 -2.52 2.83
CA THR A 290 5.73 -1.94 3.69
C THR A 290 6.72 -1.07 2.91
N SER A 291 7.02 -1.41 1.67
CA SER A 291 7.86 -0.58 0.79
C SER A 291 7.18 0.74 0.41
N ALA A 292 5.87 0.69 0.08
CA ALA A 292 5.10 1.90 -0.20
C ALA A 292 4.99 2.81 1.04
N ALA A 293 4.79 2.23 2.23
CA ALA A 293 4.75 2.97 3.47
C ALA A 293 6.10 3.64 3.80
N LEU A 294 7.21 2.90 3.61
CA LEU A 294 8.56 3.46 3.78
C LEU A 294 8.81 4.63 2.81
N ARG A 295 8.53 4.43 1.51
CA ARG A 295 8.67 5.48 0.49
C ARG A 295 7.85 6.72 0.84
N THR A 296 6.61 6.52 1.30
CA THR A 296 5.73 7.61 1.73
C THR A 296 6.32 8.37 2.92
N ALA A 297 6.76 7.67 3.96
CA ALA A 297 7.35 8.31 5.13
C ALA A 297 8.62 9.07 4.81
N GLU A 298 9.51 8.53 3.99
CA GLU A 298 10.74 9.22 3.56
C GLU A 298 10.42 10.51 2.79
N ARG A 299 9.40 10.50 1.93
CA ARG A 299 8.97 11.69 1.20
C ARG A 299 8.34 12.74 2.12
N LEU A 300 7.48 12.31 3.08
CA LEU A 300 6.87 13.19 4.08
C LEU A 300 7.92 13.91 4.93
N VAL A 301 9.02 13.26 5.28
CA VAL A 301 10.06 13.86 6.11
C VAL A 301 11.06 14.70 5.30
N ALA A 302 11.28 14.40 4.04
CA ALA A 302 12.19 15.15 3.17
C ALA A 302 11.78 16.64 3.05
N LEU A 303 10.48 16.92 3.03
CA LEU A 303 9.95 18.30 2.96
C LEU A 303 9.97 19.05 4.28
N ARG A 304 10.06 18.33 5.41
CA ARG A 304 10.15 18.95 6.74
C ARG A 304 11.57 19.36 7.12
N SER A 305 12.55 18.91 6.32
CA SER A 305 13.94 19.33 6.48
C SER A 305 14.12 20.74 5.91
N PRO A 306 14.87 21.66 6.57
CA PRO A 306 15.07 23.04 6.11
C PRO A 306 15.67 23.19 4.72
N GLU A 307 16.26 22.11 4.17
CA GLU A 307 16.85 22.06 2.82
C GLU A 307 15.82 21.71 1.71
N GLY A 308 14.61 21.31 2.07
CA GLY A 308 13.56 20.87 1.11
C GLY A 308 12.48 21.92 0.82
N ALA A 309 12.56 23.14 1.36
CA ALA A 309 11.63 24.20 1.02
C ALA A 309 11.91 24.67 -0.43
N PRO A 310 10.91 24.70 -1.33
CA PRO A 310 11.10 25.27 -2.67
C PRO A 310 11.46 26.74 -2.54
N ARG A 311 12.56 27.15 -3.21
CA ARG A 311 12.97 28.54 -3.36
C ARG A 311 12.08 29.25 -4.35
#